data_918537559d56f58f295d64b501be9c13
#
_entry.id   918537559d56f58f295d64b501be9c13
#
_cell.length_a   1.000
_cell.length_b   1.000
_cell.length_c   1.000
_cell.angle_alpha   90.00
_cell.angle_beta   90.00
_cell.angle_gamma   90.00
#
_symmetry.space_group_name_H-M   'P 1'
#
loop_
_entity.id
_entity.type
_entity.pdbx_description
1 polymer ?
#
loop_
_entity_poly.entity_id
_entity_poly.type
_entity_poly.pdbx_seq_one_letter_code
_entity_poly.pdbx_strand_id
1 'polypeptide(L)'
;MSFSSKMKEELTAISRKDFTLKEKTSNMLTRRLIRNLFLRSGSISDPEKCYHLEIVCVSFEEAEQLKKILEDFGLDAKIVERKRHFVVYLKEGAQIADMLRIMEAPSALMEFENIRIVKEMRNSINRQVNCEAANLGKTISAAVKQVEDIKFICSRIGLDNIPESLAETAKIRLKYPEATLKELGELMDPPIGKSGVNHRLKKLSQLAEDLKNHREEG
;
A
#
# COMPACT_ATOMS: atom_id res chain seq x y z
N MET A 1 -12.26 -0.30 -26.82
CA MET A 1 -11.70 1.07 -26.99
C MET A 1 -10.90 1.40 -25.74
N SER A 2 -9.70 1.99 -25.87
CA SER A 2 -8.86 2.34 -24.70
C SER A 2 -9.45 3.53 -23.94
N PHE A 3 -9.09 3.66 -22.64
CA PHE A 3 -9.51 4.81 -21.83
C PHE A 3 -9.10 6.14 -22.49
N SER A 4 -7.86 6.22 -22.99
CA SER A 4 -7.37 7.41 -23.72
C SER A 4 -8.20 7.74 -24.98
N SER A 5 -8.66 6.74 -25.72
CA SER A 5 -9.50 6.96 -26.92
C SER A 5 -10.89 7.49 -26.56
N LYS A 6 -11.55 6.90 -25.56
CA LYS A 6 -12.86 7.36 -25.04
C LYS A 6 -12.77 8.82 -24.58
N MET A 7 -11.73 9.13 -23.80
CA MET A 7 -11.49 10.49 -23.31
C MET A 7 -11.30 11.48 -24.46
N LYS A 8 -10.53 11.15 -25.49
CA LYS A 8 -10.32 12.02 -26.66
C LYS A 8 -11.61 12.26 -27.44
N GLU A 9 -12.47 11.27 -27.59
CA GLU A 9 -13.80 11.43 -28.20
C GLU A 9 -14.65 12.41 -27.39
N GLU A 10 -14.74 12.26 -26.08
CA GLU A 10 -15.46 13.18 -25.19
C GLU A 10 -14.94 14.62 -25.32
N LEU A 11 -13.62 14.82 -25.22
CA LEU A 11 -12.99 16.13 -25.34
C LEU A 11 -13.21 16.76 -26.74
N THR A 12 -13.22 15.97 -27.79
CA THR A 12 -13.51 16.45 -29.15
C THR A 12 -14.94 16.95 -29.26
N ALA A 13 -15.91 16.24 -28.68
CA ALA A 13 -17.31 16.65 -28.66
C ALA A 13 -17.51 17.97 -27.88
N ILE A 14 -16.81 18.13 -26.76
CA ILE A 14 -16.85 19.36 -25.95
C ILE A 14 -16.22 20.54 -26.71
N SER A 15 -15.04 20.34 -27.32
CA SER A 15 -14.36 21.38 -28.09
C SER A 15 -15.19 21.90 -29.26
N ARG A 16 -16.02 21.05 -29.89
CA ARG A 16 -16.97 21.49 -30.92
C ARG A 16 -18.07 22.39 -30.37
N LYS A 17 -18.60 22.10 -29.16
CA LYS A 17 -19.61 22.91 -28.49
C LYS A 17 -19.07 24.30 -28.08
N ASP A 18 -17.85 24.34 -27.55
CA ASP A 18 -17.19 25.59 -27.11
C ASP A 18 -17.01 26.59 -28.24
N PHE A 19 -16.92 26.15 -29.49
CA PHE A 19 -16.78 27.04 -30.63
C PHE A 19 -18.03 27.96 -30.84
N THR A 20 -19.15 27.56 -30.31
CA THR A 20 -20.43 28.27 -30.45
C THR A 20 -20.71 29.30 -29.33
N LEU A 21 -19.93 29.31 -28.25
CA LEU A 21 -20.13 30.21 -27.08
C LEU A 21 -19.36 31.53 -27.25
N LYS A 22 -20.05 32.63 -27.10
CA LYS A 22 -19.48 33.98 -27.30
C LYS A 22 -18.81 34.62 -26.10
N GLU A 23 -19.00 34.11 -24.89
CA GLU A 23 -18.36 34.64 -23.66
C GLU A 23 -17.10 33.84 -23.29
N LYS A 24 -15.97 34.57 -23.24
CA LYS A 24 -14.65 33.95 -22.97
C LYS A 24 -13.98 34.62 -21.77
N THR A 25 -14.04 34.03 -20.62
CA THR A 25 -13.20 34.38 -19.47
C THR A 25 -11.78 33.85 -19.69
N SER A 26 -10.74 34.53 -19.18
CA SER A 26 -9.33 34.13 -19.30
C SER A 26 -9.11 32.68 -18.90
N ASN A 27 -9.70 32.24 -17.79
CA ASN A 27 -9.63 30.86 -17.29
C ASN A 27 -10.24 29.83 -18.27
N MET A 28 -11.33 30.19 -18.97
CA MET A 28 -11.95 29.32 -19.98
C MET A 28 -11.05 29.14 -21.21
N LEU A 29 -10.34 30.17 -21.61
CA LEU A 29 -9.38 30.09 -22.72
C LEU A 29 -8.21 29.18 -22.36
N THR A 30 -7.70 29.26 -21.14
CA THR A 30 -6.60 28.41 -20.65
C THR A 30 -7.02 26.95 -20.60
N ARG A 31 -8.21 26.63 -20.08
CA ARG A 31 -8.77 25.25 -20.07
C ARG A 31 -8.89 24.69 -21.49
N ARG A 32 -9.38 25.50 -22.42
CA ARG A 32 -9.47 25.13 -23.84
C ARG A 32 -8.10 24.91 -24.47
N LEU A 33 -7.09 25.70 -24.12
CA LEU A 33 -5.73 25.52 -24.59
C LEU A 33 -5.18 24.17 -24.11
N ILE A 34 -5.30 23.84 -22.82
CA ILE A 34 -4.86 22.57 -22.25
C ILE A 34 -5.55 21.40 -22.96
N ARG A 35 -6.87 21.48 -23.16
CA ARG A 35 -7.66 20.46 -23.89
C ARG A 35 -7.15 20.24 -25.32
N ASN A 36 -6.90 21.32 -26.06
CA ASN A 36 -6.40 21.24 -27.43
C ASN A 36 -4.98 20.64 -27.49
N LEU A 37 -4.10 20.99 -26.55
CA LEU A 37 -2.76 20.39 -26.44
C LEU A 37 -2.87 18.90 -26.15
N PHE A 38 -3.75 18.50 -25.24
CA PHE A 38 -3.98 17.09 -24.96
C PHE A 38 -4.57 16.33 -26.17
N LEU A 39 -5.52 16.90 -26.88
CA LEU A 39 -6.09 16.30 -28.10
C LEU A 39 -5.03 16.10 -29.18
N ARG A 40 -4.10 17.07 -29.34
CA ARG A 40 -3.03 17.04 -30.34
C ARG A 40 -1.99 15.96 -30.03
N SER A 41 -1.47 15.92 -28.81
CA SER A 41 -0.28 15.16 -28.48
C SER A 41 -0.31 14.49 -27.10
N GLY A 42 -1.46 14.55 -26.41
CA GLY A 42 -1.62 13.94 -25.09
C GLY A 42 -1.98 12.48 -25.14
N SER A 43 -1.63 11.77 -24.10
CA SER A 43 -2.09 10.41 -23.83
C SER A 43 -2.29 10.19 -22.32
N ILE A 44 -3.13 9.22 -21.99
CA ILE A 44 -3.36 8.76 -20.62
C ILE A 44 -3.33 7.23 -20.63
N SER A 45 -2.63 6.67 -19.67
CA SER A 45 -2.59 5.22 -19.48
C SER A 45 -3.92 4.69 -18.95
N ASP A 46 -4.13 3.40 -19.15
CA ASP A 46 -5.24 2.68 -18.53
C ASP A 46 -5.14 2.79 -17.00
N PRO A 47 -6.11 3.42 -16.33
CA PRO A 47 -6.06 3.64 -14.88
C PRO A 47 -6.10 2.35 -14.07
N GLU A 48 -6.56 1.23 -14.63
CA GLU A 48 -6.46 -0.07 -13.99
C GLU A 48 -5.02 -0.55 -13.84
N LYS A 49 -4.13 -0.16 -14.77
CA LYS A 49 -2.72 -0.56 -14.77
C LYS A 49 -1.84 0.43 -14.01
N CYS A 50 -1.81 1.67 -14.45
CA CYS A 50 -0.99 2.71 -13.83
C CYS A 50 -1.60 4.10 -14.01
N TYR A 51 -1.19 5.04 -13.16
CA TYR A 51 -1.54 6.45 -13.28
C TYR A 51 -0.42 7.16 -14.03
N HIS A 52 -0.70 7.55 -15.26
CA HIS A 52 0.22 8.31 -16.09
C HIS A 52 -0.55 9.07 -17.16
N LEU A 53 -0.42 10.39 -17.14
CA LEU A 53 -0.92 11.29 -18.18
C LEU A 53 0.26 12.08 -18.70
N GLU A 54 0.39 12.17 -20.02
CA GLU A 54 1.48 12.89 -20.65
C GLU A 54 1.00 13.72 -21.85
N ILE A 55 1.67 14.85 -22.09
CA ILE A 55 1.51 15.69 -23.28
C ILE A 55 2.88 15.91 -23.88
N VAL A 56 3.04 15.57 -25.16
CA VAL A 56 4.29 15.72 -25.88
C VAL A 56 4.34 17.12 -26.47
N CYS A 57 5.42 17.85 -26.16
CA CYS A 57 5.73 19.20 -26.65
C CYS A 57 6.85 19.16 -27.67
N VAL A 58 6.84 20.08 -28.63
CA VAL A 58 7.83 20.15 -29.71
C VAL A 58 9.12 20.80 -29.22
N SER A 59 9.02 21.78 -28.32
CA SER A 59 10.18 22.50 -27.75
C SER A 59 10.15 22.51 -26.24
N PHE A 60 11.28 22.84 -25.63
CA PHE A 60 11.41 23.01 -24.19
C PHE A 60 10.58 24.19 -23.68
N GLU A 61 10.56 25.28 -24.44
CA GLU A 61 9.78 26.47 -24.12
C GLU A 61 8.27 26.17 -24.08
N GLU A 62 7.77 25.37 -25.02
CA GLU A 62 6.36 24.92 -25.00
C GLU A 62 6.08 24.07 -23.76
N ALA A 63 7.01 23.19 -23.37
CA ALA A 63 6.86 22.35 -22.18
C ALA A 63 6.89 23.16 -20.89
N GLU A 64 7.77 24.16 -20.77
CA GLU A 64 7.84 25.03 -19.61
C GLU A 64 6.59 25.91 -19.49
N GLN A 65 6.09 26.47 -20.60
CA GLN A 65 4.86 27.24 -20.60
C GLN A 65 3.67 26.37 -20.16
N LEU A 66 3.56 25.16 -20.70
CA LEU A 66 2.51 24.23 -20.29
C LEU A 66 2.62 23.86 -18.80
N LYS A 67 3.81 23.55 -18.33
CA LYS A 67 4.06 23.25 -16.91
C LYS A 67 3.61 24.42 -16.03
N LYS A 68 4.01 25.64 -16.34
CA LYS A 68 3.62 26.83 -15.57
C LYS A 68 2.09 27.03 -15.55
N ILE A 69 1.43 26.83 -16.68
CA ILE A 69 -0.03 26.88 -16.76
C ILE A 69 -0.66 25.82 -15.83
N LEU A 70 -0.10 24.61 -15.79
CA LEU A 70 -0.60 23.53 -14.92
C LEU A 70 -0.33 23.83 -13.44
N GLU A 71 0.81 24.43 -13.10
CA GLU A 71 1.15 24.91 -11.74
C GLU A 71 0.14 25.97 -11.25
N ASP A 72 -0.30 26.87 -12.12
CA ASP A 72 -1.35 27.87 -11.79
C ASP A 72 -2.69 27.23 -11.43
N PHE A 73 -2.94 26.00 -11.89
CA PHE A 73 -4.07 25.15 -11.47
C PHE A 73 -3.76 24.23 -10.28
N GLY A 74 -2.57 24.33 -9.68
CA GLY A 74 -2.16 23.51 -8.54
C GLY A 74 -1.66 22.12 -8.91
N LEU A 75 -1.30 21.86 -10.18
CA LEU A 75 -0.78 20.58 -10.64
C LEU A 75 0.75 20.58 -10.67
N ASP A 76 1.39 19.61 -10.00
CA ASP A 76 2.85 19.42 -9.98
C ASP A 76 3.29 18.57 -11.20
N ALA A 77 3.21 19.16 -12.39
CA ALA A 77 3.64 18.50 -13.62
C ALA A 77 5.18 18.50 -13.73
N LYS A 78 5.70 17.39 -14.28
CA LYS A 78 7.15 17.21 -14.51
C LYS A 78 7.46 17.18 -15.98
N ILE A 79 8.67 17.64 -16.34
CA ILE A 79 9.17 17.61 -17.72
C ILE A 79 10.27 16.56 -17.82
N VAL A 80 10.26 15.79 -18.91
CA VAL A 80 11.33 14.86 -19.27
C VAL A 80 11.60 14.95 -20.77
N GLU A 81 12.87 14.93 -21.14
CA GLU A 81 13.27 14.82 -22.55
C GLU A 81 13.23 13.35 -23.00
N ARG A 82 12.58 13.08 -24.13
CA ARG A 82 12.52 11.76 -24.78
C ARG A 82 12.68 11.90 -26.29
N LYS A 83 13.70 11.30 -26.86
CA LYS A 83 13.91 11.21 -28.32
C LYS A 83 13.71 12.56 -29.05
N ARG A 84 14.34 13.62 -28.56
CA ARG A 84 14.25 14.99 -29.08
C ARG A 84 12.90 15.69 -28.92
N HIS A 85 12.03 15.17 -28.06
CA HIS A 85 10.77 15.81 -27.66
C HIS A 85 10.77 16.02 -26.15
N PHE A 86 10.02 17.01 -25.71
CA PHE A 86 9.80 17.29 -24.29
C PHE A 86 8.41 16.78 -23.89
N VAL A 87 8.34 16.04 -22.80
CA VAL A 87 7.09 15.43 -22.32
C VAL A 87 6.75 16.01 -20.96
N VAL A 88 5.61 16.69 -20.88
CA VAL A 88 5.02 17.14 -19.62
C VAL A 88 4.11 16.03 -19.12
N TYR A 89 4.30 15.58 -17.86
CA TYR A 89 3.56 14.42 -17.35
C TYR A 89 3.14 14.56 -15.88
N LEU A 90 2.06 13.83 -15.56
CA LEU A 90 1.53 13.61 -14.21
C LEU A 90 1.50 12.11 -13.90
N LYS A 91 1.82 11.73 -12.65
CA LYS A 91 1.80 10.32 -12.19
C LYS A 91 0.88 10.08 -11.00
N GLU A 92 0.43 11.12 -10.33
CA GLU A 92 -0.44 10.99 -9.17
C GLU A 92 -1.90 10.95 -9.58
N GLY A 93 -2.64 9.96 -9.09
CA GLY A 93 -4.05 9.78 -9.44
C GLY A 93 -4.92 10.98 -9.11
N ALA A 94 -4.67 11.67 -7.98
CA ALA A 94 -5.40 12.87 -7.60
C ALA A 94 -5.17 14.00 -8.62
N GLN A 95 -3.93 14.26 -9.00
CA GLN A 95 -3.59 15.30 -9.97
C GLN A 95 -4.12 14.98 -11.38
N ILE A 96 -4.15 13.70 -11.77
CA ILE A 96 -4.76 13.28 -13.04
C ILE A 96 -6.27 13.52 -13.00
N ALA A 97 -6.95 13.23 -11.90
CA ALA A 97 -8.36 13.55 -11.74
C ALA A 97 -8.63 15.07 -11.84
N ASP A 98 -7.77 15.89 -11.22
CA ASP A 98 -7.86 17.34 -11.33
C ASP A 98 -7.60 17.83 -12.76
N MET A 99 -6.65 17.22 -13.48
CA MET A 99 -6.42 17.50 -14.90
C MET A 99 -7.64 17.16 -15.76
N LEU A 100 -8.32 16.03 -15.51
CA LEU A 100 -9.57 15.66 -16.19
C LEU A 100 -10.67 16.67 -15.90
N ARG A 101 -10.74 17.20 -14.67
CA ARG A 101 -11.69 18.25 -14.26
C ARG A 101 -11.39 19.59 -14.96
N ILE A 102 -10.11 19.96 -15.08
CA ILE A 102 -9.67 21.18 -15.79
C ILE A 102 -10.03 21.06 -17.27
N MET A 103 -9.83 19.90 -17.89
CA MET A 103 -10.20 19.66 -19.29
C MET A 103 -11.71 19.51 -19.50
N GLU A 104 -12.50 19.52 -18.42
CA GLU A 104 -13.97 19.38 -18.45
C GLU A 104 -14.41 18.05 -19.10
N ALA A 105 -13.77 16.94 -18.73
CA ALA A 105 -14.06 15.59 -19.18
C ALA A 105 -14.84 14.79 -18.11
N PRO A 106 -16.13 15.06 -17.86
CA PRO A 106 -16.86 14.49 -16.73
C PRO A 106 -17.02 12.97 -16.82
N SER A 107 -17.23 12.41 -18.00
CA SER A 107 -17.39 10.96 -18.16
C SER A 107 -16.07 10.23 -17.88
N ALA A 108 -14.97 10.74 -18.43
CA ALA A 108 -13.64 10.20 -18.16
C ALA A 108 -13.25 10.37 -16.68
N LEU A 109 -13.58 11.50 -16.06
CA LEU A 109 -13.36 11.75 -14.64
C LEU A 109 -14.11 10.72 -13.77
N MET A 110 -15.39 10.49 -14.05
CA MET A 110 -16.21 9.51 -13.30
C MET A 110 -15.66 8.09 -13.44
N GLU A 111 -15.32 7.65 -14.65
CA GLU A 111 -14.72 6.34 -14.90
C GLU A 111 -13.38 6.22 -14.16
N PHE A 112 -12.52 7.23 -14.23
CA PHE A 112 -11.23 7.27 -13.56
C PHE A 112 -11.34 7.19 -12.03
N GLU A 113 -12.22 7.99 -11.42
CA GLU A 113 -12.43 8.01 -9.98
C GLU A 113 -13.01 6.68 -9.46
N ASN A 114 -13.95 6.08 -10.18
CA ASN A 114 -14.48 4.76 -9.82
C ASN A 114 -13.37 3.69 -9.79
N ILE A 115 -12.51 3.68 -10.82
CA ILE A 115 -11.36 2.75 -10.85
C ILE A 115 -10.41 3.04 -9.68
N ARG A 116 -10.14 4.31 -9.38
CA ARG A 116 -9.26 4.72 -8.29
C ARG A 116 -9.78 4.24 -6.93
N ILE A 117 -11.05 4.44 -6.65
CA ILE A 117 -11.69 3.99 -5.41
C ILE A 117 -11.58 2.47 -5.25
N VAL A 118 -11.89 1.71 -6.30
CA VAL A 118 -11.80 0.24 -6.28
C VAL A 118 -10.36 -0.22 -6.04
N LYS A 119 -9.36 0.41 -6.66
CA LYS A 119 -7.94 0.09 -6.42
C LYS A 119 -7.51 0.39 -4.99
N GLU A 120 -7.90 1.53 -4.43
CA GLU A 120 -7.60 1.90 -3.06
C GLU A 120 -8.21 0.91 -2.06
N MET A 121 -9.47 0.50 -2.28
CA MET A 121 -10.13 -0.52 -1.46
C MET A 121 -9.39 -1.86 -1.53
N ARG A 122 -9.07 -2.35 -2.73
CA ARG A 122 -8.31 -3.61 -2.92
C ARG A 122 -6.95 -3.55 -2.24
N ASN A 123 -6.22 -2.44 -2.40
CA ASN A 123 -4.92 -2.25 -1.77
C ASN A 123 -5.00 -2.19 -0.24
N SER A 124 -6.06 -1.60 0.30
CA SER A 124 -6.32 -1.57 1.75
C SER A 124 -6.58 -2.97 2.29
N ILE A 125 -7.47 -3.72 1.65
CA ILE A 125 -7.79 -5.11 2.02
C ILE A 125 -6.54 -5.99 1.93
N ASN A 126 -5.78 -5.91 0.83
CA ASN A 126 -4.56 -6.70 0.66
C ASN A 126 -3.52 -6.39 1.76
N ARG A 127 -3.35 -5.11 2.12
CA ARG A 127 -2.45 -4.73 3.23
C ARG A 127 -2.92 -5.31 4.56
N GLN A 128 -4.21 -5.28 4.84
CA GLN A 128 -4.78 -5.85 6.06
C GLN A 128 -4.55 -7.37 6.10
N VAL A 129 -4.92 -8.09 5.04
CA VAL A 129 -4.73 -9.55 4.92
C VAL A 129 -3.25 -9.92 5.07
N ASN A 130 -2.35 -9.20 4.40
CA ASN A 130 -0.91 -9.46 4.50
C ASN A 130 -0.38 -9.21 5.93
N CYS A 131 -0.88 -8.18 6.61
CA CYS A 131 -0.52 -7.90 8.00
C CYS A 131 -1.01 -9.00 8.94
N GLU A 132 -2.26 -9.44 8.79
CA GLU A 132 -2.84 -10.52 9.59
C GLU A 132 -2.13 -11.85 9.35
N ALA A 133 -1.84 -12.21 8.09
CA ALA A 133 -1.09 -13.40 7.73
C ALA A 133 0.33 -13.39 8.32
N ALA A 134 1.03 -12.26 8.24
CA ALA A 134 2.36 -12.11 8.82
C ALA A 134 2.34 -12.22 10.36
N ASN A 135 1.33 -11.66 11.03
CA ASN A 135 1.16 -11.77 12.47
C ASN A 135 0.84 -13.21 12.90
N LEU A 136 -0.03 -13.89 12.16
CA LEU A 136 -0.34 -15.29 12.38
C LEU A 136 0.91 -16.16 12.20
N GLY A 137 1.67 -15.97 11.13
CA GLY A 137 2.93 -16.69 10.89
C GLY A 137 3.94 -16.51 12.03
N LYS A 138 4.13 -15.29 12.52
CA LYS A 138 5.00 -15.03 13.69
C LYS A 138 4.49 -15.73 14.95
N THR A 139 3.19 -15.76 15.17
CA THR A 139 2.59 -16.42 16.35
C THR A 139 2.79 -17.93 16.30
N ILE A 140 2.56 -18.56 15.14
CA ILE A 140 2.76 -19.99 14.94
C ILE A 140 4.23 -20.34 15.11
N SER A 141 5.16 -19.62 14.45
CA SER A 141 6.60 -19.87 14.55
C SER A 141 7.09 -19.75 16.00
N ALA A 142 6.60 -18.76 16.74
CA ALA A 142 6.95 -18.62 18.16
C ALA A 142 6.40 -19.79 19.00
N ALA A 143 5.18 -20.23 18.74
CA ALA A 143 4.59 -21.36 19.46
C ALA A 143 5.35 -22.67 19.20
N VAL A 144 5.73 -22.95 17.95
CA VAL A 144 6.54 -24.10 17.58
C VAL A 144 7.89 -24.08 18.30
N LYS A 145 8.62 -22.95 18.22
CA LYS A 145 9.91 -22.79 18.94
C LYS A 145 9.75 -23.01 20.43
N GLN A 146 8.71 -22.45 21.06
CA GLN A 146 8.43 -22.63 22.50
C GLN A 146 8.23 -24.11 22.86
N VAL A 147 7.46 -24.85 22.05
CA VAL A 147 7.22 -26.28 22.27
C VAL A 147 8.53 -27.07 22.13
N GLU A 148 9.36 -26.76 21.13
CA GLU A 148 10.67 -27.41 20.92
C GLU A 148 11.62 -27.12 22.10
N ASP A 149 11.71 -25.85 22.54
CA ASP A 149 12.55 -25.47 23.68
C ASP A 149 12.11 -26.19 24.98
N ILE A 150 10.78 -26.25 25.22
CA ILE A 150 10.24 -26.96 26.38
C ILE A 150 10.53 -28.45 26.31
N LYS A 151 10.34 -29.11 25.16
CA LYS A 151 10.69 -30.55 24.98
C LYS A 151 12.16 -30.79 25.21
N PHE A 152 13.02 -29.86 24.76
CA PHE A 152 14.46 -29.96 25.01
C PHE A 152 14.79 -29.87 26.51
N ILE A 153 14.19 -28.90 27.24
CA ILE A 153 14.35 -28.79 28.70
C ILE A 153 13.89 -30.08 29.39
N CYS A 154 12.73 -30.62 29.03
CA CYS A 154 12.21 -31.88 29.56
C CYS A 154 13.19 -33.04 29.39
N SER A 155 13.81 -33.15 28.20
CA SER A 155 14.77 -34.25 27.92
C SER A 155 16.11 -34.08 28.64
N ARG A 156 16.51 -32.87 29.04
CA ARG A 156 17.80 -32.58 29.64
C ARG A 156 17.80 -32.57 31.17
N ILE A 157 16.91 -31.81 31.74
CA ILE A 157 16.88 -31.60 33.20
C ILE A 157 15.56 -32.00 33.84
N GLY A 158 14.49 -32.25 33.06
CA GLY A 158 13.14 -32.47 33.56
C GLY A 158 12.43 -31.16 34.01
N LEU A 159 11.12 -31.19 34.07
CA LEU A 159 10.32 -30.01 34.53
C LEU A 159 10.34 -29.84 36.05
N ASP A 160 10.70 -30.86 36.82
CA ASP A 160 10.72 -30.82 38.26
C ASP A 160 11.98 -30.09 38.80
N ASN A 161 12.95 -29.82 37.95
CA ASN A 161 14.19 -29.12 38.27
C ASN A 161 14.16 -27.61 37.87
N ILE A 162 13.01 -27.08 37.50
CA ILE A 162 12.82 -25.67 37.18
C ILE A 162 11.77 -25.06 38.11
N PRO A 163 11.73 -23.73 38.25
CA PRO A 163 10.73 -23.06 39.08
C PRO A 163 9.29 -23.48 38.72
N GLU A 164 8.47 -23.74 39.73
CA GLU A 164 7.11 -24.26 39.59
C GLU A 164 6.26 -23.46 38.60
N SER A 165 6.33 -22.13 38.66
CA SER A 165 5.61 -21.25 37.71
C SER A 165 6.03 -21.41 36.25
N LEU A 166 7.28 -21.79 35.97
CA LEU A 166 7.77 -22.12 34.63
C LEU A 166 7.35 -23.52 34.22
N ALA A 167 7.41 -24.49 35.15
CA ALA A 167 6.97 -25.87 34.92
C ALA A 167 5.46 -25.93 34.58
N GLU A 168 4.61 -25.20 35.31
CA GLU A 168 3.19 -25.05 35.01
C GLU A 168 2.98 -24.50 33.57
N THR A 169 3.66 -23.39 33.24
CA THR A 169 3.56 -22.76 31.92
C THR A 169 4.00 -23.71 30.81
N ALA A 170 5.08 -24.48 31.04
CA ALA A 170 5.57 -25.48 30.10
C ALA A 170 4.54 -26.62 29.87
N LYS A 171 3.97 -27.16 30.95
CA LYS A 171 2.94 -28.21 30.89
C LYS A 171 1.71 -27.76 30.10
N ILE A 172 1.24 -26.54 30.35
CA ILE A 172 0.05 -25.99 29.65
C ILE A 172 0.37 -25.75 28.18
N ARG A 173 1.54 -25.18 27.82
CA ARG A 173 1.95 -24.98 26.41
C ARG A 173 2.10 -26.29 25.67
N LEU A 174 2.65 -27.34 26.27
CA LEU A 174 2.74 -28.66 25.64
C LEU A 174 1.35 -29.30 25.41
N LYS A 175 0.41 -29.09 26.35
CA LYS A 175 -0.95 -29.59 26.23
C LYS A 175 -1.78 -28.82 25.19
N TYR A 176 -1.54 -27.54 25.05
CA TYR A 176 -2.28 -26.64 24.15
C TYR A 176 -1.29 -25.88 23.25
N PRO A 177 -0.66 -26.54 22.26
CA PRO A 177 0.41 -25.95 21.46
C PRO A 177 -0.05 -24.83 20.54
N GLU A 178 -1.33 -24.82 20.13
CA GLU A 178 -1.92 -23.81 19.25
C GLU A 178 -2.59 -22.64 20.00
N ALA A 179 -2.74 -22.74 21.32
CA ALA A 179 -3.40 -21.73 22.12
C ALA A 179 -2.61 -20.40 22.10
N THR A 180 -3.36 -19.30 22.03
CA THR A 180 -2.80 -17.96 22.14
C THR A 180 -2.26 -17.70 23.55
N LEU A 181 -1.39 -16.68 23.69
CA LEU A 181 -0.84 -16.32 25.02
C LEU A 181 -1.95 -15.91 26.00
N LYS A 182 -3.09 -15.41 25.51
CA LYS A 182 -4.23 -15.04 26.36
C LYS A 182 -4.92 -16.30 26.89
N GLU A 183 -5.25 -17.21 26.01
CA GLU A 183 -5.88 -18.49 26.35
C GLU A 183 -5.00 -19.31 27.31
N LEU A 184 -3.69 -19.37 27.09
CA LEU A 184 -2.77 -20.01 28.01
C LEU A 184 -2.82 -19.37 29.40
N GLY A 185 -2.94 -18.04 29.49
CA GLY A 185 -3.02 -17.33 30.75
C GLY A 185 -4.31 -17.63 31.52
N GLU A 186 -5.41 -17.82 30.81
CA GLU A 186 -6.70 -18.20 31.37
C GLU A 186 -6.72 -19.66 31.91
N LEU A 187 -5.83 -20.51 31.37
CA LEU A 187 -5.68 -21.93 31.78
C LEU A 187 -4.73 -22.13 32.98
N MET A 188 -4.10 -21.07 33.48
CA MET A 188 -3.20 -21.14 34.65
C MET A 188 -3.96 -20.93 35.96
N ASP A 189 -3.41 -21.47 37.04
CA ASP A 189 -3.97 -21.33 38.39
C ASP A 189 -2.93 -20.71 39.35
N PRO A 190 -3.12 -19.45 39.82
CA PRO A 190 -4.19 -18.52 39.40
C PRO A 190 -4.00 -18.00 37.96
N PRO A 191 -5.08 -17.56 37.26
CA PRO A 191 -4.99 -17.02 35.92
C PRO A 191 -4.07 -15.80 35.84
N ILE A 192 -3.26 -15.72 34.77
CA ILE A 192 -2.32 -14.62 34.55
C ILE A 192 -2.53 -13.93 33.21
N GLY A 193 -2.13 -12.68 33.10
CA GLY A 193 -2.27 -11.93 31.87
C GLY A 193 -1.28 -12.38 30.78
N LYS A 194 -1.59 -12.04 29.50
CA LYS A 194 -0.75 -12.29 28.30
C LYS A 194 0.73 -11.94 28.54
N SER A 195 1.01 -10.80 29.19
CA SER A 195 2.39 -10.35 29.46
C SER A 195 3.14 -11.30 30.41
N GLY A 196 2.46 -11.83 31.44
CA GLY A 196 3.02 -12.80 32.37
C GLY A 196 3.37 -14.12 31.68
N VAL A 197 2.44 -14.64 30.85
CA VAL A 197 2.69 -15.83 30.04
C VAL A 197 3.90 -15.62 29.13
N ASN A 198 3.94 -14.51 28.40
CA ASN A 198 5.05 -14.20 27.48
C ASN A 198 6.39 -14.11 28.21
N HIS A 199 6.41 -13.53 29.41
CA HIS A 199 7.63 -13.46 30.23
C HIS A 199 8.10 -14.84 30.67
N ARG A 200 7.20 -15.72 31.12
CA ARG A 200 7.52 -17.08 31.53
C ARG A 200 8.03 -17.93 30.34
N LEU A 201 7.38 -17.83 29.18
CA LEU A 201 7.82 -18.52 27.96
C LEU A 201 9.17 -18.03 27.44
N LYS A 202 9.46 -16.71 27.52
CA LYS A 202 10.79 -16.18 27.20
C LYS A 202 11.88 -16.74 28.13
N LYS A 203 11.58 -16.86 29.44
CA LYS A 203 12.52 -17.48 30.39
C LYS A 203 12.77 -18.95 30.07
N LEU A 204 11.75 -19.71 29.63
CA LEU A 204 11.92 -21.08 29.19
C LEU A 204 12.80 -21.17 27.92
N SER A 205 12.58 -20.30 26.93
CA SER A 205 13.44 -20.25 25.75
C SER A 205 14.88 -19.87 26.09
N GLN A 206 15.10 -18.93 26.99
CA GLN A 206 16.44 -18.57 27.45
C GLN A 206 17.14 -19.76 28.13
N LEU A 207 16.43 -20.45 29.03
CA LEU A 207 16.95 -21.64 29.70
C LEU A 207 17.33 -22.75 28.70
N ALA A 208 16.53 -22.94 27.65
CA ALA A 208 16.84 -23.88 26.60
C ALA A 208 18.11 -23.50 25.82
N GLU A 209 18.30 -22.19 25.54
CA GLU A 209 19.51 -21.68 24.88
C GLU A 209 20.76 -21.87 25.77
N ASP A 210 20.67 -21.54 27.06
CA ASP A 210 21.75 -21.72 28.01
C ASP A 210 22.17 -23.19 28.12
N LEU A 211 21.20 -24.11 28.17
CA LEU A 211 21.47 -25.56 28.18
C LEU A 211 22.06 -26.08 26.83
N LYS A 212 21.81 -25.44 25.71
CA LYS A 212 22.43 -25.76 24.42
C LYS A 212 23.89 -25.28 24.37
N ASN A 213 24.15 -24.05 24.85
CA ASN A 213 25.49 -23.45 24.82
C ASN A 213 26.49 -24.17 25.76
N HIS A 214 26.06 -24.59 26.95
CA HIS A 214 26.89 -25.36 27.86
C HIS A 214 27.30 -26.75 27.30
N ARG A 215 26.76 -27.17 26.15
CA ARG A 215 27.14 -28.40 25.46
C ARG A 215 28.35 -28.22 24.54
N GLU A 216 28.67 -27.01 24.12
CA GLU A 216 29.78 -26.74 23.19
C GLU A 216 31.11 -26.51 23.92
N GLU A 217 31.06 -26.30 25.25
CA GLU A 217 32.23 -26.01 26.07
C GLU A 217 32.75 -27.27 26.85
N GLY A 218 32.13 -28.43 26.72
CA GLY A 218 32.49 -29.68 27.39
C GLY A 218 32.65 -30.84 26.40
#